data_bc45021030e66fe729915c94a5e676e3
#
_entry.id   bc45021030e66fe729915c94a5e676e3
#
_cell.length_a   1.000
_cell.length_b   1.000
_cell.length_c   1.000
_cell.angle_alpha   90.00
_cell.angle_beta   90.00
_cell.angle_gamma   90.00
#
_symmetry.space_group_name_H-M   'P 1'
#
loop_
_entity.id
_entity.type
_entity.pdbx_description
1 polymer ?
#
loop_
_entity_poly.entity_id
_entity_poly.type
_entity_poly.pdbx_seq_one_letter_code
_entity_poly.pdbx_strand_id
1 'polypeptide(L)'
;AAAAAKLFVVAAGPEAHLARCQPLFDAIGQRTFIVGDKPSAANLVKLSGNFLLAAMIECLGEAFALTRKGGVEPHLYFEILTNTLFSAPAYKTYGTIIADQKYEPAGFKMSLGLKDIRLALAAADALATPMPVASLVHDHFLAGVAQGAGDSDWSALARLAAANAGL
;
A
#
# COMPACT_ATOMS: atom_id res chain seq x y z
N ALA A 1 -14.60 2.19 7.34
CA ALA A 1 -14.61 0.72 7.50
C ALA A 1 -14.96 0.31 8.94
N ALA A 2 -14.32 0.89 9.98
CA ALA A 2 -14.60 0.56 11.39
C ALA A 2 -16.06 0.78 11.78
N ALA A 3 -16.63 1.96 11.50
CA ALA A 3 -18.02 2.27 11.79
C ALA A 3 -19.06 1.33 11.10
N ALA A 4 -18.63 0.63 10.05
CA ALA A 4 -19.47 -0.33 9.33
C ALA A 4 -19.10 -1.80 9.68
N ALA A 5 -18.27 -2.03 10.70
CA ALA A 5 -17.76 -3.35 11.10
C ALA A 5 -17.14 -4.16 9.94
N LYS A 6 -16.44 -3.50 9.01
CA LYS A 6 -15.88 -4.11 7.80
C LYS A 6 -14.36 -4.29 7.84
N LEU A 7 -13.74 -4.07 9.00
CA LEU A 7 -12.28 -4.29 9.12
C LEU A 7 -11.95 -5.80 9.15
N PHE A 8 -10.79 -6.14 8.63
CA PHE A 8 -10.09 -7.36 8.99
C PHE A 8 -9.11 -7.00 10.12
N VAL A 9 -9.42 -7.50 11.33
CA VAL A 9 -8.61 -7.22 12.51
C VAL A 9 -7.48 -8.23 12.57
N VAL A 10 -6.25 -7.75 12.72
CA VAL A 10 -5.08 -8.60 12.98
C VAL A 10 -4.62 -8.30 14.40
N ALA A 11 -4.65 -9.30 15.27
CA ALA A 11 -4.34 -9.15 16.68
C ALA A 11 -3.26 -10.15 17.13
N ALA A 12 -2.42 -9.73 18.08
CA ALA A 12 -1.43 -10.57 18.71
C ALA A 12 -1.27 -10.16 20.18
N GLY A 13 -1.05 -11.12 21.05
CA GLY A 13 -0.86 -10.92 22.48
C GLY A 13 -1.26 -12.14 23.30
N PRO A 14 -1.13 -12.09 24.63
CA PRO A 14 -1.57 -13.17 25.51
C PRO A 14 -3.06 -13.47 25.33
N GLU A 15 -3.41 -14.76 25.27
CA GLU A 15 -4.78 -15.25 24.99
C GLU A 15 -5.85 -14.59 25.88
N ALA A 16 -5.57 -14.50 27.20
CA ALA A 16 -6.51 -13.89 28.16
C ALA A 16 -6.81 -12.41 27.84
N HIS A 17 -5.85 -11.66 27.28
CA HIS A 17 -6.04 -10.28 26.88
C HIS A 17 -6.82 -10.21 25.56
N LEU A 18 -6.50 -11.08 24.59
CA LEU A 18 -7.21 -11.16 23.33
C LEU A 18 -8.68 -11.51 23.53
N ALA A 19 -8.98 -12.49 24.39
CA ALA A 19 -10.34 -12.88 24.74
C ALA A 19 -11.16 -11.69 25.32
N ARG A 20 -10.53 -10.88 26.18
CA ARG A 20 -11.18 -9.66 26.71
C ARG A 20 -11.42 -8.59 25.66
N CYS A 21 -10.61 -8.51 24.63
CA CYS A 21 -10.72 -7.56 23.54
C CYS A 21 -11.67 -8.03 22.42
N GLN A 22 -12.03 -9.32 22.38
CA GLN A 22 -12.83 -9.89 21.30
C GLN A 22 -14.13 -9.13 21.03
N PRO A 23 -14.93 -8.70 22.04
CA PRO A 23 -16.16 -7.92 21.78
C PRO A 23 -15.88 -6.59 21.06
N LEU A 24 -14.71 -5.98 21.31
CA LEU A 24 -14.30 -4.75 20.59
C LEU A 24 -13.91 -5.05 19.15
N PHE A 25 -13.20 -6.15 18.92
CA PHE A 25 -12.83 -6.58 17.57
C PHE A 25 -14.07 -6.89 16.73
N ASP A 26 -15.07 -7.56 17.31
CA ASP A 26 -16.34 -7.90 16.66
C ASP A 26 -17.17 -6.65 16.33
N ALA A 27 -17.08 -5.61 17.17
CA ALA A 27 -17.80 -4.36 16.95
C ALA A 27 -17.25 -3.54 15.74
N ILE A 28 -15.99 -3.72 15.37
CA ILE A 28 -15.33 -2.93 14.31
C ILE A 28 -14.94 -3.76 13.07
N GLY A 29 -14.93 -5.10 13.20
CA GLY A 29 -14.41 -6.01 12.17
C GLY A 29 -15.38 -7.09 11.77
N GLN A 30 -15.22 -7.55 10.54
CA GLN A 30 -15.96 -8.71 10.02
C GLN A 30 -15.23 -10.03 10.32
N ARG A 31 -13.94 -9.97 10.63
CA ARG A 31 -13.12 -11.14 11.00
C ARG A 31 -11.88 -10.70 11.77
N THR A 32 -11.51 -11.48 12.79
CA THR A 32 -10.26 -11.32 13.54
C THR A 32 -9.30 -12.47 13.22
N PHE A 33 -8.03 -12.14 12.97
CA PHE A 33 -6.93 -13.09 12.81
C PHE A 33 -5.97 -12.95 13.98
N ILE A 34 -5.75 -14.03 14.74
CA ILE A 34 -4.76 -14.07 15.81
C ILE A 34 -3.44 -14.58 15.22
N VAL A 35 -2.38 -13.77 15.31
CA VAL A 35 -1.09 -14.05 14.64
C VAL A 35 0.06 -14.32 15.62
N GLY A 36 -0.24 -14.56 16.88
CA GLY A 36 0.74 -14.96 17.89
C GLY A 36 0.54 -14.27 19.23
N ASP A 37 1.45 -14.53 20.15
CA ASP A 37 1.44 -14.03 21.52
C ASP A 37 2.18 -12.71 21.72
N LYS A 38 3.02 -12.31 20.74
CA LYS A 38 3.79 -11.06 20.79
C LYS A 38 3.09 -9.96 20.01
N PRO A 39 2.73 -8.82 20.62
CA PRO A 39 2.03 -7.72 19.96
C PRO A 39 2.73 -7.21 18.67
N SER A 40 4.06 -7.28 18.60
CA SER A 40 4.83 -6.91 17.42
C SER A 40 4.49 -7.72 16.17
N ALA A 41 3.98 -8.96 16.31
CA ALA A 41 3.61 -9.79 15.16
C ALA A 41 2.45 -9.19 14.37
N ALA A 42 1.44 -8.61 15.02
CA ALA A 42 0.33 -7.94 14.34
C ALA A 42 0.80 -6.69 13.57
N ASN A 43 1.73 -5.90 14.15
CA ASN A 43 2.32 -4.77 13.47
C ASN A 43 3.13 -5.20 12.25
N LEU A 44 3.90 -6.29 12.36
CA LEU A 44 4.70 -6.82 11.27
C LEU A 44 3.82 -7.25 10.09
N VAL A 45 2.70 -7.94 10.36
CA VAL A 45 1.72 -8.31 9.32
C VAL A 45 1.17 -7.07 8.62
N LYS A 46 0.77 -6.03 9.38
CA LYS A 46 0.28 -4.77 8.81
C LYS A 46 1.32 -4.07 7.94
N LEU A 47 2.57 -3.97 8.41
CA LEU A 47 3.66 -3.33 7.68
C LEU A 47 4.00 -4.10 6.39
N SER A 48 4.02 -5.43 6.45
CA SER A 48 4.18 -6.31 5.29
C SER A 48 3.09 -6.08 4.24
N GLY A 49 1.82 -5.98 4.66
CA GLY A 49 0.70 -5.67 3.76
C GLY A 49 0.84 -4.30 3.10
N ASN A 50 1.23 -3.26 3.84
CA ASN A 50 1.44 -1.93 3.28
C ASN A 50 2.65 -1.88 2.34
N PHE A 51 3.71 -2.63 2.63
CA PHE A 51 4.83 -2.80 1.70
C PHE A 51 4.36 -3.43 0.38
N LEU A 52 3.55 -4.49 0.42
CA LEU A 52 3.02 -5.12 -0.81
C LEU A 52 2.16 -4.14 -1.62
N LEU A 53 1.32 -3.32 -0.95
CA LEU A 53 0.55 -2.28 -1.64
C LEU A 53 1.45 -1.23 -2.28
N ALA A 54 2.46 -0.74 -1.57
CA ALA A 54 3.38 0.26 -2.08
C ALA A 54 4.20 -0.27 -3.27
N ALA A 55 4.70 -1.51 -3.19
CA ALA A 55 5.40 -2.16 -4.29
C ALA A 55 4.50 -2.38 -5.52
N MET A 56 3.25 -2.76 -5.30
CA MET A 56 2.25 -2.87 -6.38
C MET A 56 1.99 -1.51 -7.06
N ILE A 57 1.84 -0.43 -6.28
CA ILE A 57 1.64 0.94 -6.80
C ILE A 57 2.84 1.38 -7.63
N GLU A 58 4.05 1.12 -7.16
CA GLU A 58 5.29 1.39 -7.90
C GLU A 58 5.30 0.66 -9.24
N CYS A 59 5.07 -0.66 -9.23
CA CYS A 59 5.01 -1.48 -10.45
C CYS A 59 3.91 -1.01 -11.41
N LEU A 60 2.73 -0.63 -10.89
CA LEU A 60 1.67 -0.04 -11.72
C LEU A 60 2.12 1.27 -12.36
N GLY A 61 2.75 2.16 -11.60
CA GLY A 61 3.25 3.45 -12.09
C GLY A 61 4.21 3.26 -13.27
N GLU A 62 5.20 2.37 -13.14
CA GLU A 62 6.14 2.04 -14.21
C GLU A 62 5.44 1.42 -15.41
N ALA A 63 4.52 0.47 -15.20
CA ALA A 63 3.79 -0.20 -16.26
C ALA A 63 2.89 0.77 -17.04
N PHE A 64 2.21 1.69 -16.36
CA PHE A 64 1.44 2.75 -17.00
C PHE A 64 2.34 3.72 -17.78
N ALA A 65 3.49 4.09 -17.22
CA ALA A 65 4.44 4.96 -17.93
C ALA A 65 4.95 4.29 -19.22
N LEU A 66 5.33 3.01 -19.15
CA LEU A 66 5.78 2.23 -20.31
C LEU A 66 4.71 2.16 -21.41
N THR A 67 3.49 1.77 -21.05
CA THR A 67 2.40 1.60 -22.03
C THR A 67 1.94 2.92 -22.64
N ARG A 68 1.86 4.00 -21.83
CA ARG A 68 1.59 5.37 -22.34
C ARG A 68 2.67 5.83 -23.31
N LYS A 69 3.94 5.59 -23.01
CA LYS A 69 5.06 5.89 -23.92
C LYS A 69 4.96 5.11 -25.24
N GLY A 70 4.42 3.89 -25.18
CA GLY A 70 4.11 3.04 -26.34
C GLY A 70 2.82 3.43 -27.10
N GLY A 71 2.11 4.48 -26.66
CA GLY A 71 0.89 4.97 -27.33
C GLY A 71 -0.39 4.23 -26.94
N VAL A 72 -0.38 3.44 -25.87
CA VAL A 72 -1.58 2.76 -25.37
C VAL A 72 -2.33 3.71 -24.43
N GLU A 73 -3.65 3.84 -24.66
CA GLU A 73 -4.51 4.67 -23.83
C GLU A 73 -4.61 4.12 -22.40
N PRO A 74 -4.45 4.95 -21.33
CA PRO A 74 -4.37 4.49 -19.95
C PRO A 74 -5.59 3.71 -19.46
N HIS A 75 -6.81 4.16 -19.78
CA HIS A 75 -8.03 3.47 -19.34
C HIS A 75 -8.22 2.14 -20.05
N LEU A 76 -7.84 2.02 -21.32
CA LEU A 76 -7.84 0.75 -22.05
C LEU A 76 -6.84 -0.23 -21.41
N TYR A 77 -5.64 0.24 -21.08
CA TYR A 77 -4.67 -0.59 -20.37
C TYR A 77 -5.20 -1.05 -19.00
N PHE A 78 -5.78 -0.14 -18.24
CA PHE A 78 -6.42 -0.45 -16.95
C PHE A 78 -7.54 -1.49 -17.10
N GLU A 79 -8.41 -1.35 -18.11
CA GLU A 79 -9.49 -2.30 -18.39
C GLU A 79 -8.94 -3.69 -18.68
N ILE A 80 -7.90 -3.81 -19.52
CA ILE A 80 -7.24 -5.07 -19.82
C ILE A 80 -6.71 -5.73 -18.54
N LEU A 81 -5.97 -4.98 -17.71
CA LEU A 81 -5.42 -5.52 -16.46
C LEU A 81 -6.50 -6.06 -15.53
N THR A 82 -7.54 -5.27 -15.28
CA THR A 82 -8.54 -5.58 -14.25
C THR A 82 -9.59 -6.60 -14.68
N ASN A 83 -9.76 -6.81 -15.97
CA ASN A 83 -10.62 -7.88 -16.51
C ASN A 83 -9.87 -9.19 -16.77
N THR A 84 -8.57 -9.23 -16.54
CA THR A 84 -7.75 -10.44 -16.72
C THR A 84 -7.10 -10.88 -15.40
N LEU A 85 -5.80 -10.74 -15.26
CA LEU A 85 -5.02 -11.30 -14.14
C LEU A 85 -4.99 -10.42 -12.90
N PHE A 86 -5.31 -9.12 -13.01
CA PHE A 86 -5.16 -8.13 -11.94
C PHE A 86 -6.50 -7.61 -11.43
N SER A 87 -7.45 -8.51 -11.15
CA SER A 87 -8.82 -8.16 -10.75
C SER A 87 -9.01 -7.87 -9.25
N ALA A 88 -7.95 -8.01 -8.43
CA ALA A 88 -8.05 -7.78 -6.99
C ALA A 88 -8.40 -6.32 -6.67
N PRO A 89 -9.14 -6.06 -5.55
CA PRO A 89 -9.62 -4.71 -5.19
C PRO A 89 -8.51 -3.65 -5.16
N ALA A 90 -7.31 -3.99 -4.70
CA ALA A 90 -6.19 -3.06 -4.64
C ALA A 90 -5.77 -2.56 -6.04
N TYR A 91 -5.68 -3.47 -7.03
CA TYR A 91 -5.37 -3.10 -8.41
C TYR A 91 -6.44 -2.19 -9.01
N LYS A 92 -7.74 -2.48 -8.74
CA LYS A 92 -8.85 -1.66 -9.21
C LYS A 92 -8.79 -0.25 -8.61
N THR A 93 -8.60 -0.16 -7.29
CA THR A 93 -8.56 1.13 -6.60
C THR A 93 -7.40 2.00 -7.10
N TYR A 94 -6.17 1.50 -7.02
CA TYR A 94 -5.00 2.30 -7.36
C TYR A 94 -4.79 2.45 -8.86
N GLY A 95 -5.15 1.44 -9.65
CA GLY A 95 -5.12 1.54 -11.10
C GLY A 95 -6.07 2.61 -11.66
N THR A 96 -7.27 2.76 -11.05
CA THR A 96 -8.18 3.87 -11.40
C THR A 96 -7.55 5.23 -11.10
N ILE A 97 -6.98 5.42 -9.90
CA ILE A 97 -6.35 6.69 -9.50
C ILE A 97 -5.20 7.04 -10.45
N ILE A 98 -4.39 6.04 -10.83
CA ILE A 98 -3.24 6.24 -11.73
C ILE A 98 -3.71 6.53 -13.17
N ALA A 99 -4.71 5.82 -13.68
CA ALA A 99 -5.27 6.06 -15.01
C ALA A 99 -5.89 7.47 -15.11
N ASP A 100 -6.65 7.87 -14.08
CA ASP A 100 -7.26 9.21 -13.97
C ASP A 100 -6.25 10.32 -13.65
N GLN A 101 -5.08 9.98 -13.11
CA GLN A 101 -4.07 10.92 -12.59
C GLN A 101 -4.64 11.86 -11.50
N LYS A 102 -5.62 11.39 -10.73
CA LYS A 102 -6.30 12.15 -9.68
C LYS A 102 -5.86 11.69 -8.30
N TYR A 103 -4.78 12.27 -7.80
CA TYR A 103 -4.16 11.88 -6.54
C TYR A 103 -4.64 12.71 -5.33
N GLU A 104 -5.55 13.63 -5.52
CA GLU A 104 -6.19 14.44 -4.49
C GLU A 104 -7.74 14.34 -4.58
N PRO A 105 -8.46 14.26 -3.44
CA PRO A 105 -7.92 14.17 -2.08
C PRO A 105 -7.30 12.79 -1.82
N ALA A 106 -6.23 12.75 -0.99
CA ALA A 106 -5.56 11.50 -0.65
C ALA A 106 -6.46 10.57 0.17
N GLY A 107 -6.59 9.33 -0.25
CA GLY A 107 -7.12 8.24 0.57
C GLY A 107 -6.10 7.80 1.62
N PHE A 108 -4.82 7.77 1.23
CA PHE A 108 -3.68 7.53 2.11
C PHE A 108 -2.49 8.39 1.67
N LYS A 109 -2.04 9.33 2.53
CA LYS A 109 -1.00 10.28 2.19
C LYS A 109 0.36 9.61 1.90
N MET A 110 1.09 10.15 0.94
CA MET A 110 2.44 9.67 0.59
C MET A 110 3.40 9.74 1.79
N SER A 111 3.33 10.78 2.62
CA SER A 111 4.12 10.90 3.85
C SER A 111 3.87 9.77 4.84
N LEU A 112 2.64 9.23 4.91
CA LEU A 112 2.31 8.07 5.72
C LEU A 112 2.82 6.76 5.08
N GLY A 113 2.79 6.66 3.75
CA GLY A 113 3.41 5.58 3.00
C GLY A 113 4.91 5.48 3.28
N LEU A 114 5.62 6.61 3.16
CA LEU A 114 7.05 6.71 3.49
C LEU A 114 7.33 6.26 4.94
N LYS A 115 6.52 6.72 5.90
CA LYS A 115 6.64 6.29 7.30
C LYS A 115 6.48 4.77 7.44
N ASP A 116 5.50 4.16 6.79
CA ASP A 116 5.26 2.72 6.90
C ASP A 116 6.38 1.89 6.26
N ILE A 117 6.94 2.32 5.14
CA ILE A 117 8.11 1.66 4.53
C ILE A 117 9.35 1.78 5.41
N ARG A 118 9.59 2.94 6.05
CA ARG A 118 10.67 3.09 7.04
C ARG A 118 10.54 2.12 8.20
N LEU A 119 9.33 1.93 8.72
CA LEU A 119 9.08 0.97 9.79
C LEU A 119 9.28 -0.48 9.33
N ALA A 120 8.87 -0.80 8.08
CA ALA A 120 9.10 -2.12 7.49
C ALA A 120 10.60 -2.42 7.32
N LEU A 121 11.38 -1.46 6.82
CA LEU A 121 12.83 -1.60 6.68
C LEU A 121 13.53 -1.72 8.03
N ALA A 122 13.12 -0.95 9.05
CA ALA A 122 13.67 -1.07 10.40
C ALA A 122 13.38 -2.46 11.02
N ALA A 123 12.18 -3.00 10.80
CA ALA A 123 11.83 -4.34 11.24
C ALA A 123 12.64 -5.41 10.48
N ALA A 124 12.83 -5.22 9.17
CA ALA A 124 13.61 -6.12 8.33
C ALA A 124 15.09 -6.16 8.76
N ASP A 125 15.69 -5.00 9.06
CA ASP A 125 17.06 -4.89 9.58
C ASP A 125 17.21 -5.63 10.90
N ALA A 126 16.30 -5.39 11.85
CA ALA A 126 16.29 -6.08 13.16
C ALA A 126 16.14 -7.61 13.05
N LEU A 127 15.56 -8.10 11.95
CA LEU A 127 15.34 -9.53 11.67
C LEU A 127 16.35 -10.10 10.65
N ALA A 128 17.35 -9.32 10.24
CA ALA A 128 18.31 -9.68 9.20
C ALA A 128 17.64 -10.19 7.91
N THR A 129 16.56 -9.54 7.50
CA THR A 129 15.76 -9.90 6.32
C THR A 129 15.97 -8.88 5.20
N PRO A 130 16.68 -9.19 4.11
CA PRO A 130 16.86 -8.26 2.99
C PRO A 130 15.55 -7.92 2.29
N MET A 131 15.28 -6.63 2.09
CA MET A 131 14.09 -6.13 1.38
C MET A 131 14.48 -5.10 0.28
N PRO A 132 15.13 -5.53 -0.82
CA PRO A 132 15.62 -4.60 -1.85
C PRO A 132 14.48 -3.80 -2.52
N VAL A 133 13.31 -4.40 -2.75
CA VAL A 133 12.15 -3.69 -3.30
C VAL A 133 11.64 -2.62 -2.34
N ALA A 134 11.64 -2.89 -1.03
CA ALA A 134 11.26 -1.87 -0.04
C ALA A 134 12.23 -0.69 -0.02
N SER A 135 13.53 -0.94 -0.22
CA SER A 135 14.55 0.12 -0.31
C SER A 135 14.33 1.00 -1.54
N LEU A 136 14.03 0.41 -2.69
CA LEU A 136 13.69 1.15 -3.91
C LEU A 136 12.43 2.01 -3.69
N VAL A 137 11.36 1.42 -3.19
CA VAL A 137 10.10 2.12 -2.92
C VAL A 137 10.27 3.23 -1.87
N HIS A 138 11.13 3.01 -0.85
CA HIS A 138 11.50 4.04 0.11
C HIS A 138 12.09 5.28 -0.58
N ASP A 139 13.05 5.09 -1.46
CA ASP A 139 13.75 6.18 -2.12
C ASP A 139 12.82 6.95 -3.08
N HIS A 140 11.90 6.26 -3.76
CA HIS A 140 10.90 6.89 -4.59
C HIS A 140 9.86 7.68 -3.77
N PHE A 141 9.39 7.16 -2.62
CA PHE A 141 8.57 7.93 -1.69
C PHE A 141 9.29 9.16 -1.16
N LEU A 142 10.58 9.00 -0.80
CA LEU A 142 11.39 10.11 -0.32
C LEU A 142 11.54 11.19 -1.38
N ALA A 143 11.78 10.81 -2.63
CA ALA A 143 11.84 11.73 -3.77
C ALA A 143 10.50 12.46 -3.97
N GLY A 144 9.37 11.74 -3.93
CA GLY A 144 8.04 12.34 -4.05
C GLY A 144 7.75 13.36 -2.92
N VAL A 145 8.09 13.02 -1.68
CA VAL A 145 7.94 13.95 -0.53
C VAL A 145 8.84 15.17 -0.69
N ALA A 146 10.09 15.00 -1.12
CA ALA A 146 11.03 16.10 -1.38
C ALA A 146 10.53 17.05 -2.48
N GLN A 147 9.76 16.55 -3.45
CA GLN A 147 9.12 17.32 -4.53
C GLN A 147 7.78 17.93 -4.11
N GLY A 148 7.39 17.85 -2.83
CA GLY A 148 6.18 18.48 -2.30
C GLY A 148 4.91 17.62 -2.40
N ALA A 149 4.99 16.35 -2.82
CA ALA A 149 3.83 15.46 -2.96
C ALA A 149 3.45 14.74 -1.65
N GLY A 150 3.96 15.17 -0.49
CA GLY A 150 3.74 14.50 0.80
C GLY A 150 2.27 14.37 1.21
N ASP A 151 1.42 15.31 0.79
CA ASP A 151 -0.01 15.34 1.09
C ASP A 151 -0.88 14.69 0.00
N SER A 152 -0.33 14.39 -1.17
CA SER A 152 -1.00 13.61 -2.23
C SER A 152 -1.20 12.16 -1.80
N ASP A 153 -2.12 11.47 -2.45
CA ASP A 153 -2.25 10.01 -2.30
C ASP A 153 -0.94 9.30 -2.64
N TRP A 154 -0.60 8.25 -1.92
CA TRP A 154 0.65 7.54 -2.12
C TRP A 154 0.79 6.92 -3.52
N SER A 155 -0.32 6.70 -4.23
CA SER A 155 -0.30 6.29 -5.64
C SER A 155 0.26 7.36 -6.58
N ALA A 156 0.50 8.59 -6.10
CA ALA A 156 1.25 9.61 -6.82
C ALA A 156 2.74 9.22 -7.07
N LEU A 157 3.24 8.11 -6.53
CA LEU A 157 4.47 7.46 -7.01
C LEU A 157 4.47 7.28 -8.54
N ALA A 158 3.32 7.03 -9.15
CA ALA A 158 3.18 6.94 -10.59
C ALA A 158 3.53 8.25 -11.34
N ARG A 159 3.43 9.42 -10.68
CA ARG A 159 3.92 10.69 -11.26
C ARG A 159 5.44 10.67 -11.44
N LEU A 160 6.18 10.08 -10.48
CA LEU A 160 7.63 9.98 -10.58
C LEU A 160 8.03 9.07 -11.76
N ALA A 161 7.38 7.92 -11.89
CA ALA A 161 7.61 7.01 -13.02
C ALA A 161 7.31 7.69 -14.38
N ALA A 162 6.20 8.44 -14.46
CA ALA A 162 5.84 9.20 -15.66
C ALA A 162 6.87 10.30 -15.98
N ALA A 163 7.27 11.09 -14.97
CA ALA A 163 8.26 12.14 -15.13
C ALA A 163 9.64 11.59 -15.58
N ASN A 164 10.08 10.47 -14.99
CA ASN A 164 11.30 9.78 -15.39
C ASN A 164 11.23 9.25 -16.83
N ALA A 165 10.03 8.95 -17.32
CA ALA A 165 9.79 8.57 -18.71
C ALA A 165 9.61 9.77 -19.66
N GLY A 166 9.63 11.02 -19.17
CA GLY A 166 9.40 12.22 -19.96
C GLY A 166 7.94 12.37 -20.44
N LEU A 167 6.99 12.06 -19.55
CA LEU A 167 5.54 12.16 -19.77
C LEU A 167 4.92 13.28 -18.92
#